data_3ff1eb6003af893c40f4e311a5cd281c
#
_entry.id   3ff1eb6003af893c40f4e311a5cd281c
#
_cell.length_a   1.000
_cell.length_b   1.000
_cell.length_c   1.000
_cell.angle_alpha   90.00
_cell.angle_beta   90.00
_cell.angle_gamma   90.00
#
_symmetry.space_group_name_H-M   'P 1'
#
loop_
_entity.id
_entity.type
_entity.pdbx_description
1 polymer ?
#
loop_
_entity_poly.entity_id
_entity_poly.type
_entity_poly.pdbx_seq_one_letter_code
_entity_poly.pdbx_strand_id
1 'polypeptide(L)'
;SFAGMAKKLNVDFDYFGICLINARGESSISKLHKLFKSFAIPTVALYDRDVMDKHSKSHVNVFYTNEICFEMDVVSHLIRHHHRDILDAIIQDLIDTGRGMVTKDMARRGFAKLGLDDHQVVQRCLKNIKAKDIDTLLAYYFSWFYSNKGVIVGRRIAYYIPDHMIPPAFIAVIERAKVLSLESSIMKIG
;
A
#
# COMPACT_ATOMS: atom_id res chain seq x y z
N SER A 1 -8.28 -0.28 0.60
CA SER A 1 -8.05 -1.37 1.55
C SER A 1 -7.74 -2.68 0.80
N PHE A 2 -6.96 -3.56 1.41
CA PHE A 2 -6.65 -4.88 0.84
C PHE A 2 -7.90 -5.69 0.48
N ALA A 3 -8.91 -5.71 1.34
CA ALA A 3 -10.17 -6.42 1.07
C ALA A 3 -10.87 -5.90 -0.21
N GLY A 4 -10.83 -4.58 -0.47
CA GLY A 4 -11.40 -4.03 -1.70
C GLY A 4 -10.60 -4.41 -2.95
N MET A 5 -9.27 -4.48 -2.86
CA MET A 5 -8.42 -4.96 -3.96
C MET A 5 -8.62 -6.47 -4.18
N ALA A 6 -8.72 -7.25 -3.12
CA ALA A 6 -8.97 -8.69 -3.19
C ALA A 6 -10.28 -9.00 -3.93
N LYS A 7 -11.37 -8.26 -3.65
CA LYS A 7 -12.64 -8.42 -4.39
C LYS A 7 -12.48 -8.18 -5.89
N LYS A 8 -11.68 -7.23 -6.31
CA LYS A 8 -11.36 -6.99 -7.74
C LYS A 8 -10.59 -8.15 -8.39
N LEU A 9 -9.81 -8.87 -7.59
CA LEU A 9 -9.09 -10.08 -8.01
C LEU A 9 -9.93 -11.36 -7.83
N ASN A 10 -11.23 -11.23 -7.62
CA ASN A 10 -12.15 -12.36 -7.35
C ASN A 10 -11.76 -13.19 -6.11
N VAL A 11 -11.15 -12.54 -5.11
CA VAL A 11 -10.83 -13.12 -3.81
C VAL A 11 -11.68 -12.45 -2.74
N ASP A 12 -12.79 -13.10 -2.36
CA ASP A 12 -13.63 -12.63 -1.27
C ASP A 12 -13.08 -13.14 0.07
N PHE A 13 -12.58 -12.23 0.92
CA PHE A 13 -11.97 -12.58 2.19
C PHE A 13 -12.95 -13.26 3.14
N ASP A 14 -14.23 -12.87 3.12
CA ASP A 14 -15.25 -13.48 3.97
C ASP A 14 -15.53 -14.93 3.52
N TYR A 15 -15.64 -15.16 2.21
CA TYR A 15 -15.81 -16.50 1.65
C TYR A 15 -14.63 -17.43 1.97
N PHE A 16 -13.40 -16.93 1.90
CA PHE A 16 -12.19 -17.69 2.21
C PHE A 16 -11.85 -17.72 3.70
N GLY A 17 -12.63 -17.10 4.58
CA GLY A 17 -12.33 -17.01 6.01
C GLY A 17 -11.02 -16.26 6.32
N ILE A 18 -10.64 -15.30 5.50
CA ILE A 18 -9.42 -14.51 5.65
C ILE A 18 -9.70 -13.27 6.48
N CYS A 19 -9.01 -13.12 7.62
CA CYS A 19 -9.10 -11.95 8.46
C CYS A 19 -7.92 -10.99 8.20
N LEU A 20 -8.23 -9.73 7.89
CA LEU A 20 -7.24 -8.68 7.69
C LEU A 20 -6.97 -7.93 8.99
N ILE A 21 -5.73 -7.96 9.45
CA ILE A 21 -5.29 -7.30 10.69
C ILE A 21 -4.32 -6.18 10.37
N ASN A 22 -4.64 -4.95 10.82
CA ASN A 22 -3.70 -3.85 10.80
C ASN A 22 -2.81 -3.89 12.05
N ALA A 23 -1.57 -4.30 11.89
CA ALA A 23 -0.63 -4.45 13.00
C ALA A 23 -0.09 -3.13 13.57
N ARG A 24 -0.33 -1.99 12.91
CA ARG A 24 0.10 -0.64 13.33
C ARG A 24 1.62 -0.46 13.51
N GLY A 25 2.43 -1.34 12.93
CA GLY A 25 3.89 -1.22 12.94
C GLY A 25 4.61 -2.55 12.88
N GLU A 26 5.88 -2.49 12.49
CA GLU A 26 6.76 -3.63 12.24
C GLU A 26 6.87 -4.59 13.45
N SER A 27 7.14 -4.04 14.64
CA SER A 27 7.32 -4.85 15.86
C SER A 27 6.06 -5.62 16.25
N SER A 28 4.88 -5.10 15.93
CA SER A 28 3.60 -5.76 16.18
C SER A 28 3.34 -6.90 15.20
N ILE A 29 3.77 -6.79 13.94
CA ILE A 29 3.63 -7.87 12.95
C ILE A 29 4.37 -9.12 13.43
N SER A 30 5.63 -8.97 13.85
CA SER A 30 6.43 -10.09 14.38
C SER A 30 5.79 -10.77 15.59
N LYS A 31 5.20 -9.98 16.51
CA LYS A 31 4.51 -10.50 17.70
C LYS A 31 3.24 -11.26 17.32
N LEU A 32 2.41 -10.68 16.45
CA LEU A 32 1.19 -11.32 15.95
C LEU A 32 1.50 -12.61 15.19
N HIS A 33 2.53 -12.61 14.35
CA HIS A 33 2.95 -13.81 13.63
C HIS A 33 3.34 -14.96 14.58
N LYS A 34 4.12 -14.66 15.64
CA LYS A 34 4.48 -15.66 16.68
C LYS A 34 3.23 -16.16 17.42
N LEU A 35 2.32 -15.24 17.78
CA LEU A 35 1.07 -15.58 18.47
C LEU A 35 0.20 -16.52 17.62
N PHE A 36 -0.07 -16.16 16.36
CA PHE A 36 -0.90 -16.99 15.50
C PHE A 36 -0.26 -18.34 15.20
N LYS A 37 1.06 -18.38 15.04
CA LYS A 37 1.80 -19.64 14.88
C LYS A 37 1.60 -20.58 16.09
N SER A 38 1.55 -20.05 17.32
CA SER A 38 1.31 -20.88 18.52
C SER A 38 -0.09 -21.50 18.57
N PHE A 39 -1.04 -20.93 17.86
CA PHE A 39 -2.39 -21.46 17.68
C PHE A 39 -2.59 -22.23 16.37
N ALA A 40 -1.51 -22.53 15.63
CA ALA A 40 -1.55 -23.15 14.31
C ALA A 40 -2.43 -22.39 13.29
N ILE A 41 -2.58 -21.07 13.45
CA ILE A 41 -3.32 -20.21 12.51
C ILE A 41 -2.38 -19.77 11.40
N PRO A 42 -2.64 -20.13 10.13
CA PRO A 42 -1.82 -19.70 8.99
C PRO A 42 -1.87 -18.17 8.86
N THR A 43 -0.73 -17.57 8.60
CA THR A 43 -0.62 -16.11 8.45
C THR A 43 0.24 -15.74 7.25
N VAL A 44 -0.16 -14.66 6.59
CA VAL A 44 0.65 -13.94 5.59
C VAL A 44 0.92 -12.54 6.13
N ALA A 45 2.15 -12.07 6.01
CA ALA A 45 2.53 -10.74 6.45
C ALA A 45 3.05 -9.91 5.26
N LEU A 46 2.64 -8.65 5.21
CA LEU A 46 3.20 -7.65 4.32
C LEU A 46 3.87 -6.56 5.16
N TYR A 47 5.13 -6.31 4.89
CA TYR A 47 5.93 -5.25 5.49
C TYR A 47 6.22 -4.15 4.48
N ASP A 48 6.43 -2.95 4.96
CA ASP A 48 7.06 -1.90 4.18
C ASP A 48 8.52 -2.29 3.88
N ARG A 49 9.01 -1.97 2.69
CA ARG A 49 10.36 -2.36 2.24
C ARG A 49 11.48 -1.73 3.07
N ASP A 50 11.25 -0.56 3.66
CA ASP A 50 12.24 0.14 4.49
C ASP A 50 12.66 -0.61 5.76
N VAL A 51 11.94 -1.69 6.10
CA VAL A 51 12.30 -2.57 7.23
C VAL A 51 12.86 -3.93 6.79
N MET A 52 13.04 -4.16 5.49
CA MET A 52 13.47 -5.45 4.95
C MET A 52 14.81 -5.92 5.52
N ASP A 53 15.77 -5.02 5.65
CA ASP A 53 17.12 -5.34 6.15
C ASP A 53 17.14 -5.78 7.61
N LYS A 54 16.11 -5.44 8.38
CA LYS A 54 15.95 -5.84 9.79
C LYS A 54 15.41 -7.26 9.94
N HIS A 55 14.85 -7.83 8.87
CA HIS A 55 14.21 -9.13 8.87
C HIS A 55 14.94 -10.10 7.95
N SER A 56 16.15 -10.51 8.33
CA SER A 56 17.08 -11.32 7.52
C SER A 56 16.64 -12.75 7.22
N LYS A 57 15.49 -13.19 7.70
CA LYS A 57 14.96 -14.54 7.42
C LYS A 57 13.77 -14.45 6.48
N SER A 58 13.98 -14.79 5.22
CA SER A 58 12.92 -15.03 4.26
C SER A 58 12.02 -16.17 4.74
N HIS A 59 10.77 -15.84 5.09
CA HIS A 59 9.73 -16.84 5.30
C HIS A 59 8.80 -16.85 4.10
N VAL A 60 8.32 -18.03 3.69
CA VAL A 60 7.45 -18.22 2.52
C VAL A 60 6.19 -17.35 2.53
N ASN A 61 5.75 -16.93 3.71
CA ASN A 61 4.52 -16.13 3.90
C ASN A 61 4.81 -14.69 4.33
N VAL A 62 6.04 -14.19 4.10
CA VAL A 62 6.44 -12.81 4.38
C VAL A 62 6.74 -12.11 3.07
N PHE A 63 6.07 -11.00 2.85
CA PHE A 63 6.17 -10.18 1.66
C PHE A 63 6.59 -8.75 2.05
N TYR A 64 7.14 -8.05 1.09
CA TYR A 64 7.54 -6.65 1.22
C TYR A 64 6.94 -5.84 0.08
N THR A 65 6.63 -4.58 0.34
CA THR A 65 6.30 -3.64 -0.74
C THR A 65 7.46 -3.54 -1.73
N ASN A 66 7.19 -3.24 -2.99
CA ASN A 66 8.24 -3.03 -4.00
C ASN A 66 8.98 -1.72 -3.77
N GLU A 67 8.26 -0.70 -3.35
CA GLU A 67 8.77 0.61 -2.95
C GLU A 67 8.89 0.69 -1.42
N ILE A 68 9.36 1.82 -0.90
CA ILE A 68 9.63 2.00 0.53
C ILE A 68 8.43 1.77 1.47
N CYS A 69 7.21 1.92 0.97
CA CYS A 69 5.98 1.68 1.73
C CYS A 69 4.77 1.53 0.79
N PHE A 70 3.61 1.16 1.37
CA PHE A 70 2.34 0.95 0.68
C PHE A 70 1.94 2.14 -0.21
N GLU A 71 2.01 3.37 0.32
CA GLU A 71 1.60 4.56 -0.43
C GLU A 71 2.50 4.79 -1.64
N MET A 72 3.80 4.54 -1.50
CA MET A 72 4.75 4.70 -2.60
C MET A 72 4.59 3.63 -3.67
N ASP A 73 4.26 2.38 -3.29
CA ASP A 73 3.93 1.33 -4.26
C ASP A 73 2.76 1.76 -5.17
N VAL A 74 1.69 2.29 -4.58
CA VAL A 74 0.52 2.73 -5.35
C VAL A 74 0.87 3.92 -6.25
N VAL A 75 1.51 4.95 -5.70
CA VAL A 75 1.85 6.19 -6.43
C VAL A 75 2.83 5.88 -7.56
N SER A 76 3.90 5.15 -7.27
CA SER A 76 4.93 4.79 -8.25
C SER A 76 4.35 3.94 -9.37
N HIS A 77 3.55 2.92 -9.01
CA HIS A 77 2.93 2.04 -10.00
C HIS A 77 2.01 2.80 -10.95
N LEU A 78 1.11 3.62 -10.43
CA LEU A 78 0.18 4.39 -11.26
C LEU A 78 0.89 5.46 -12.12
N ILE A 79 1.84 6.21 -11.57
CA ILE A 79 2.55 7.25 -12.32
C ILE A 79 3.41 6.64 -13.44
N ARG A 80 4.14 5.56 -13.16
CA ARG A 80 5.00 4.89 -14.15
C ARG A 80 4.21 4.24 -15.30
N HIS A 81 2.96 3.87 -15.07
CA HIS A 81 2.05 3.35 -16.10
C HIS A 81 1.12 4.42 -16.69
N HIS A 82 1.42 5.71 -16.48
CA HIS A 82 0.69 6.85 -17.04
C HIS A 82 -0.77 6.99 -16.54
N HIS A 83 -1.10 6.44 -15.36
CA HIS A 83 -2.42 6.52 -14.72
C HIS A 83 -2.49 7.55 -13.59
N ARG A 84 -1.92 8.73 -13.82
CA ARG A 84 -2.01 9.88 -12.92
C ARG A 84 -3.46 10.30 -12.64
N ASP A 85 -4.32 10.16 -13.63
CA ASP A 85 -5.76 10.45 -13.56
C ASP A 85 -6.46 9.72 -12.43
N ILE A 86 -6.06 8.49 -12.13
CA ILE A 86 -6.58 7.70 -10.99
C ILE A 86 -6.20 8.35 -9.66
N LEU A 87 -4.95 8.79 -9.50
CA LEU A 87 -4.51 9.50 -8.29
C LEU A 87 -5.25 10.84 -8.13
N ASP A 88 -5.43 11.58 -9.22
CA ASP A 88 -6.18 12.83 -9.22
C ASP A 88 -7.64 12.60 -8.84
N ALA A 89 -8.28 11.52 -9.32
CA ALA A 89 -9.65 11.17 -8.95
C ALA A 89 -9.78 10.82 -7.46
N ILE A 90 -8.82 10.05 -6.91
CA ILE A 90 -8.78 9.73 -5.47
C ILE A 90 -8.68 11.00 -4.63
N ILE A 91 -7.79 11.91 -5.02
CA ILE A 91 -7.56 13.17 -4.31
C ILE A 91 -8.82 14.06 -4.39
N GLN A 92 -9.42 14.16 -5.57
CA GLN A 92 -10.63 14.96 -5.79
C GLN A 92 -11.81 14.48 -4.95
N ASP A 93 -11.97 13.17 -4.79
CA ASP A 93 -13.04 12.56 -3.99
C ASP A 93 -12.84 12.74 -2.48
N LEU A 94 -11.61 12.99 -2.03
CA LEU A 94 -11.27 13.17 -0.62
C LEU A 94 -11.27 14.63 -0.17
N ILE A 95 -11.31 15.58 -1.10
CA ILE A 95 -11.17 17.00 -0.82
C ILE A 95 -12.31 17.77 -1.48
N ASP A 96 -13.29 18.21 -0.70
CA ASP A 96 -14.41 19.04 -1.18
C ASP A 96 -13.97 20.33 -1.92
N THR A 97 -12.78 20.83 -1.65
CA THR A 97 -12.20 22.05 -2.27
C THR A 97 -11.18 21.77 -3.38
N GLY A 98 -10.94 20.55 -3.72
CA GLY A 98 -10.53 20.00 -5.03
C GLY A 98 -9.20 20.40 -5.66
N ARG A 99 -8.15 20.84 -4.97
CA ARG A 99 -6.94 21.29 -5.69
C ARG A 99 -5.66 20.43 -5.50
N GLY A 100 -5.73 19.36 -4.69
CA GLY A 100 -4.55 18.53 -4.48
C GLY A 100 -3.32 19.36 -4.08
N MET A 101 -3.50 20.26 -3.13
CA MET A 101 -2.42 21.10 -2.66
C MET A 101 -1.49 20.32 -1.74
N VAL A 102 -0.21 20.31 -2.04
CA VAL A 102 0.85 19.79 -1.17
C VAL A 102 1.50 20.98 -0.47
N THR A 103 1.29 21.10 0.83
CA THR A 103 1.91 22.16 1.63
C THR A 103 3.42 21.91 1.75
N LYS A 104 4.18 22.94 2.16
CA LYS A 104 5.62 22.80 2.38
C LYS A 104 5.94 21.72 3.42
N ASP A 105 5.13 21.60 4.48
CA ASP A 105 5.35 20.59 5.53
C ASP A 105 5.02 19.17 5.07
N MET A 106 3.98 18.98 4.24
CA MET A 106 3.69 17.69 3.59
C MET A 106 4.86 17.28 2.69
N ALA A 107 5.34 18.20 1.85
CA ALA A 107 6.45 17.95 0.95
C ALA A 107 7.73 17.59 1.72
N ARG A 108 8.09 18.33 2.77
CA ARG A 108 9.25 18.02 3.62
C ARG A 108 9.19 16.60 4.19
N ARG A 109 8.05 16.21 4.75
CA ARG A 109 7.86 14.86 5.31
C ARG A 109 8.00 13.78 4.25
N GLY A 110 7.41 13.98 3.08
CA GLY A 110 7.49 13.03 1.98
C GLY A 110 8.91 12.93 1.42
N PHE A 111 9.57 14.05 1.17
CA PHE A 111 10.96 14.10 0.68
C PHE A 111 11.92 13.45 1.68
N ALA A 112 11.82 13.77 2.96
CA ALA A 112 12.62 13.13 4.00
C ALA A 112 12.43 11.60 4.03
N LYS A 113 11.19 11.12 3.87
CA LYS A 113 10.90 9.68 3.80
C LYS A 113 11.51 9.02 2.56
N LEU A 114 11.62 9.76 1.44
CA LEU A 114 12.24 9.29 0.19
C LEU A 114 13.77 9.42 0.20
N GLY A 115 14.36 10.04 1.24
CA GLY A 115 15.79 10.33 1.28
C GLY A 115 16.21 11.44 0.29
N LEU A 116 15.26 12.29 -0.12
CA LEU A 116 15.51 13.41 -1.02
C LEU A 116 15.87 14.68 -0.24
N ASP A 117 16.70 15.53 -0.87
CA ASP A 117 17.07 16.84 -0.33
C ASP A 117 15.83 17.75 -0.21
N ASP A 118 15.69 18.45 0.92
CA ASP A 118 14.57 19.33 1.22
C ASP A 118 14.86 20.83 0.97
N HIS A 119 16.07 21.18 0.56
CA HIS A 119 16.48 22.59 0.38
C HIS A 119 15.63 23.38 -0.63
N GLN A 120 15.03 22.70 -1.59
CA GLN A 120 14.19 23.31 -2.63
C GLN A 120 12.70 22.97 -2.50
N VAL A 121 12.28 22.40 -1.37
CA VAL A 121 10.88 22.03 -1.18
C VAL A 121 10.00 23.26 -1.08
N VAL A 122 9.04 23.36 -2.00
CA VAL A 122 8.04 24.42 -2.08
C VAL A 122 6.63 23.85 -2.05
N GLN A 123 5.68 24.68 -1.65
CA GLN A 123 4.27 24.34 -1.79
C GLN A 123 3.91 24.22 -3.28
N ARG A 124 3.18 23.15 -3.67
CA ARG A 124 2.74 22.95 -5.05
C ARG A 124 1.32 22.41 -5.13
N CYS A 125 0.59 22.87 -6.14
CA CYS A 125 -0.61 22.20 -6.59
C CYS A 125 -0.23 21.04 -7.52
N LEU A 126 -0.70 19.83 -7.22
CA LEU A 126 -0.38 18.63 -7.99
C LEU A 126 -0.72 18.80 -9.47
N LYS A 127 -1.86 19.41 -9.79
CA LYS A 127 -2.29 19.66 -11.20
C LYS A 127 -1.29 20.50 -12.01
N ASN A 128 -0.46 21.32 -11.34
CA ASN A 128 0.50 22.20 -12.02
C ASN A 128 1.85 21.52 -12.33
N ILE A 129 2.05 20.28 -11.86
CA ILE A 129 3.28 19.53 -12.12
C ILE A 129 3.17 18.92 -13.54
N LYS A 130 4.19 19.17 -14.36
CA LYS A 130 4.21 18.69 -15.76
C LYS A 130 4.31 17.16 -15.78
N ALA A 131 3.55 16.52 -16.67
CA ALA A 131 3.52 15.08 -16.80
C ALA A 131 4.89 14.44 -17.12
N LYS A 132 5.76 15.16 -17.79
CA LYS A 132 7.12 14.70 -18.15
C LYS A 132 8.12 14.73 -16.97
N ASP A 133 7.80 15.42 -15.89
CA ASP A 133 8.65 15.54 -14.70
C ASP A 133 8.28 14.45 -13.71
N ILE A 134 8.66 13.21 -14.04
CA ILE A 134 8.29 12.00 -13.30
C ILE A 134 8.77 12.04 -11.85
N ASP A 135 10.00 12.47 -11.61
CA ASP A 135 10.58 12.49 -10.25
C ASP A 135 9.85 13.49 -9.35
N THR A 136 9.55 14.67 -9.86
CA THR A 136 8.73 15.66 -9.15
C THR A 136 7.31 15.14 -8.92
N LEU A 137 6.69 14.48 -9.92
CA LEU A 137 5.38 13.86 -9.75
C LEU A 137 5.40 12.83 -8.62
N LEU A 138 6.33 11.87 -8.67
CA LEU A 138 6.45 10.83 -7.67
C LEU A 138 6.62 11.43 -6.26
N ALA A 139 7.55 12.37 -6.09
CA ALA A 139 7.83 12.98 -4.79
C ALA A 139 6.61 13.73 -4.21
N TYR A 140 5.92 14.54 -5.03
CA TYR A 140 4.80 15.34 -4.55
C TYR A 140 3.50 14.54 -4.37
N TYR A 141 3.16 13.61 -5.27
CA TYR A 141 2.02 12.70 -5.07
C TYR A 141 2.25 11.82 -3.84
N PHE A 142 3.44 11.23 -3.71
CA PHE A 142 3.79 10.49 -2.50
C PHE A 142 3.64 11.33 -1.24
N SER A 143 4.15 12.57 -1.24
CA SER A 143 4.04 13.48 -0.08
C SER A 143 2.59 13.73 0.34
N TRP A 144 1.69 13.86 -0.65
CA TRP A 144 0.26 14.02 -0.39
C TRP A 144 -0.33 12.74 0.24
N PHE A 145 -0.14 11.58 -0.40
CA PHE A 145 -0.67 10.30 0.09
C PHE A 145 -0.08 9.91 1.44
N TYR A 146 1.21 10.08 1.64
CA TYR A 146 1.90 9.81 2.90
C TYR A 146 1.42 10.68 4.06
N SER A 147 1.09 11.93 3.79
CA SER A 147 0.57 12.86 4.79
C SER A 147 -0.89 12.64 5.13
N ASN A 148 -1.68 12.10 4.21
CA ASN A 148 -3.11 11.84 4.35
C ASN A 148 -3.42 10.35 4.52
N LYS A 149 -2.41 9.51 4.75
CA LYS A 149 -2.58 8.06 4.90
C LYS A 149 -3.60 7.71 5.98
N GLY A 150 -4.36 6.65 5.73
CA GLY A 150 -5.37 6.15 6.66
C GLY A 150 -6.42 5.27 6.00
N VAL A 151 -7.40 4.84 6.78
CA VAL A 151 -8.44 3.91 6.34
C VAL A 151 -9.24 4.46 5.17
N ILE A 152 -9.59 5.75 5.22
CA ILE A 152 -10.40 6.39 4.17
C ILE A 152 -9.64 6.43 2.85
N VAL A 153 -8.38 6.91 2.85
CA VAL A 153 -7.52 6.93 1.67
C VAL A 153 -7.32 5.52 1.11
N GLY A 154 -7.04 4.54 1.97
CA GLY A 154 -6.90 3.16 1.54
C GLY A 154 -8.17 2.56 0.92
N ARG A 155 -9.37 2.95 1.38
CA ARG A 155 -10.64 2.56 0.75
C ARG A 155 -10.82 3.21 -0.61
N ARG A 156 -10.48 4.48 -0.77
CA ARG A 156 -10.57 5.20 -2.05
C ARG A 156 -9.57 4.65 -3.08
N ILE A 157 -8.34 4.36 -2.66
CA ILE A 157 -7.38 3.65 -3.52
C ILE A 157 -8.00 2.36 -4.04
N ALA A 158 -8.54 1.50 -3.17
CA ALA A 158 -9.14 0.24 -3.58
C ALA A 158 -10.38 0.42 -4.47
N TYR A 159 -11.11 1.51 -4.34
CA TYR A 159 -12.28 1.82 -5.18
C TYR A 159 -11.86 2.23 -6.61
N TYR A 160 -10.90 3.15 -6.73
CA TYR A 160 -10.52 3.73 -8.01
C TYR A 160 -9.50 2.90 -8.81
N ILE A 161 -8.59 2.17 -8.13
CA ILE A 161 -7.55 1.41 -8.84
C ILE A 161 -8.20 0.25 -9.64
N PRO A 162 -7.94 0.13 -10.96
CA PRO A 162 -8.38 -1.03 -11.73
C PRO A 162 -7.66 -2.31 -11.27
N ASP A 163 -8.24 -3.48 -11.52
CA ASP A 163 -7.67 -4.78 -11.14
C ASP A 163 -6.26 -5.00 -11.70
N HIS A 164 -6.05 -4.72 -12.99
CA HIS A 164 -4.77 -4.85 -13.68
C HIS A 164 -3.71 -3.82 -13.24
N MET A 165 -4.11 -2.81 -12.46
CA MET A 165 -3.22 -1.78 -11.90
C MET A 165 -2.95 -1.96 -10.40
N ILE A 166 -3.39 -3.06 -9.80
CA ILE A 166 -3.04 -3.39 -8.41
C ILE A 166 -1.54 -3.73 -8.35
N PRO A 167 -0.74 -3.11 -7.45
CA PRO A 167 0.68 -3.39 -7.36
C PRO A 167 1.00 -4.87 -7.17
N PRO A 168 2.04 -5.41 -7.85
CA PRO A 168 2.35 -6.85 -7.82
C PRO A 168 2.55 -7.43 -6.42
N ALA A 169 3.16 -6.68 -5.50
CA ALA A 169 3.34 -7.12 -4.12
C ALA A 169 2.00 -7.38 -3.42
N PHE A 170 0.98 -6.58 -3.71
CA PHE A 170 -0.35 -6.74 -3.12
C PHE A 170 -1.08 -7.94 -3.71
N ILE A 171 -0.95 -8.17 -5.02
CA ILE A 171 -1.49 -9.37 -5.68
C ILE A 171 -0.88 -10.62 -5.04
N ALA A 172 0.45 -10.66 -4.89
CA ALA A 172 1.16 -11.80 -4.32
C ALA A 172 0.69 -12.15 -2.89
N VAL A 173 0.46 -11.13 -2.06
CA VAL A 173 -0.05 -11.29 -0.68
C VAL A 173 -1.48 -11.85 -0.70
N ILE A 174 -2.36 -11.31 -1.55
CA ILE A 174 -3.76 -11.73 -1.64
C ILE A 174 -3.85 -13.18 -2.11
N GLU A 175 -3.13 -13.53 -3.18
CA GLU A 175 -3.13 -14.90 -3.71
C GLU A 175 -2.52 -15.89 -2.70
N ARG A 176 -1.45 -15.53 -1.99
CA ARG A 176 -0.90 -16.41 -0.96
C ARG A 176 -1.86 -16.63 0.21
N ALA A 177 -2.58 -15.60 0.64
CA ALA A 177 -3.60 -15.72 1.68
C ALA A 177 -4.73 -16.67 1.26
N LYS A 178 -5.19 -16.57 -0.01
CA LYS A 178 -6.18 -17.47 -0.60
C LYS A 178 -5.69 -18.93 -0.60
N VAL A 179 -4.46 -19.17 -1.05
CA VAL A 179 -3.86 -20.52 -1.08
C VAL A 179 -3.81 -21.13 0.32
N LEU A 180 -3.32 -20.37 1.33
CA LEU A 180 -3.26 -20.83 2.71
C LEU A 180 -4.64 -21.17 3.30
N SER A 181 -5.66 -20.40 2.97
CA SER A 181 -7.03 -20.68 3.38
C SER A 181 -7.52 -22.03 2.84
N LEU A 182 -7.27 -22.29 1.55
CA LEU A 182 -7.65 -23.56 0.92
C LEU A 182 -6.88 -24.76 1.50
N GLU A 183 -5.55 -24.63 1.69
CA GLU A 183 -4.71 -25.64 2.32
C GLU A 183 -5.22 -26.01 3.72
N SER A 184 -5.59 -25.00 4.52
CA SER A 184 -6.12 -25.20 5.87
C SER A 184 -7.50 -25.87 5.92
N SER A 185 -8.32 -25.65 4.89
CA SER A 185 -9.64 -26.27 4.78
C SER A 185 -9.53 -27.77 4.46
N ILE A 186 -8.55 -28.15 3.63
CA ILE A 186 -8.31 -29.56 3.28
C ILE A 186 -7.81 -30.36 4.49
N MET A 187 -6.91 -29.80 5.30
CA MET A 187 -6.36 -30.48 6.47
C MET A 187 -7.41 -30.75 7.59
N LYS A 188 -8.55 -30.06 7.57
CA LYS A 188 -9.64 -30.28 8.55
C LYS A 188 -10.62 -31.37 8.16
N ILE A 189 -10.55 -31.88 6.92
CA ILE A 189 -11.48 -32.89 6.39
C ILE A 189 -10.87 -34.29 6.39
N GLY A 190 -9.56 -34.41 6.55
CA GLY A 190 -8.83 -35.67 6.68
C GLY A 190 -8.46 -35.98 8.12
#